data_c34c3ad034eb6e834f663806e3e0b212
#
_entry.id   c34c3ad034eb6e834f663806e3e0b212
#
_cell.length_a   1.000
_cell.length_b   1.000
_cell.length_c   1.000
_cell.angle_alpha   90.00
_cell.angle_beta   90.00
_cell.angle_gamma   90.00
#
_symmetry.space_group_name_H-M   'P 1'
#
loop_
_entity.id
_entity.type
_entity.pdbx_description
1 polymer ?
#
loop_
_entity_poly.entity_id
_entity_poly.type
_entity_poly.pdbx_seq_one_letter_code
_entity_poly.pdbx_strand_id
1 'polypeptide(L)'
;MNNLIPGIRNAARAVIVRDDRILLLRKQGGGLGERFALPGGAQNLGETLAQALNRECQEEIGTAVDIVRLLHVADYFKHRDTDPPSRRHLLEILFQCTVPADYTARSGYRPDKHQVEVVWMAVDELPAINLLPHSLSAYLGGNSGAAAVYLGELE
;
A
#
# COMPACT_ATOMS: atom_id res chain seq x y z
N MET A 1 -11.09 -22.60 3.24
CA MET A 1 -10.27 -21.90 2.24
C MET A 1 -9.10 -22.76 1.83
N ASN A 2 -9.25 -23.42 0.71
CA ASN A 2 -8.33 -24.52 0.34
C ASN A 2 -7.15 -24.09 -0.55
N ASN A 3 -7.07 -22.81 -0.92
CA ASN A 3 -6.04 -22.31 -1.84
C ASN A 3 -5.10 -21.29 -1.22
N LEU A 4 -5.03 -21.22 0.10
CA LEU A 4 -4.13 -20.32 0.79
C LEU A 4 -2.69 -20.84 0.76
N ILE A 5 -1.77 -19.97 0.41
CA ILE A 5 -0.34 -20.23 0.57
C ILE A 5 -0.03 -20.23 2.08
N PRO A 6 0.73 -21.21 2.58
CA PRO A 6 1.04 -21.26 4.02
C PRO A 6 1.71 -19.98 4.53
N GLY A 7 1.33 -19.58 5.74
CA GLY A 7 1.89 -18.44 6.43
C GLY A 7 1.10 -17.15 6.20
N ILE A 8 1.22 -16.25 7.15
CA ILE A 8 0.66 -14.90 7.10
C ILE A 8 1.83 -13.94 6.95
N ARG A 9 1.76 -13.02 5.98
CA ARG A 9 2.81 -12.01 5.78
C ARG A 9 2.31 -10.65 6.26
N ASN A 10 3.13 -9.98 7.05
CA ASN A 10 2.88 -8.59 7.44
C ASN A 10 3.33 -7.67 6.32
N ALA A 11 2.49 -6.71 5.96
CA ALA A 11 2.81 -5.69 4.98
C ALA A 11 2.60 -4.31 5.61
N ALA A 12 3.64 -3.49 5.62
CA ALA A 12 3.59 -2.12 6.10
C ALA A 12 3.32 -1.18 4.93
N ARG A 13 2.30 -0.33 5.04
CA ARG A 13 1.88 0.60 3.98
C ARG A 13 1.91 2.03 4.46
N ALA A 14 2.32 2.95 3.59
CA ALA A 14 2.36 4.37 3.87
C ALA A 14 1.14 5.08 3.26
N VAL A 15 0.40 5.80 4.10
CA VAL A 15 -0.64 6.73 3.68
C VAL A 15 -0.05 8.13 3.78
N ILE A 16 0.31 8.70 2.64
CA ILE A 16 1.00 9.98 2.53
C ILE A 16 0.08 10.95 1.82
N VAL A 17 -0.51 11.88 2.57
CA VAL A 17 -1.44 12.88 2.03
C VAL A 17 -0.81 14.26 2.15
N ARG A 18 -0.80 15.01 1.06
CA ARG A 18 -0.32 16.39 0.99
C ARG A 18 -1.20 17.17 0.01
N ASP A 19 -1.73 18.32 0.44
CA ASP A 19 -2.58 19.19 -0.39
C ASP A 19 -3.77 18.43 -1.01
N ASP A 20 -4.48 17.64 -0.18
CA ASP A 20 -5.63 16.83 -0.59
C ASP A 20 -5.31 15.78 -1.66
N ARG A 21 -4.04 15.40 -1.79
CA ARG A 21 -3.58 14.34 -2.69
C ARG A 21 -2.84 13.27 -1.91
N ILE A 22 -3.01 12.04 -2.36
CA ILE A 22 -2.36 10.88 -1.78
C ILE A 22 -1.32 10.32 -2.76
N LEU A 23 -0.18 9.91 -2.23
CA LEU A 23 0.89 9.33 -3.04
C LEU A 23 0.63 7.85 -3.30
N LEU A 24 0.58 7.47 -4.57
CA LEU A 24 0.30 6.11 -5.00
C LEU A 24 1.34 5.61 -6.00
N LEU A 25 1.52 4.30 -6.00
CA LEU A 25 2.21 3.60 -7.08
C LEU A 25 1.20 3.31 -8.19
N ARG A 26 1.51 3.72 -9.42
CA ARG A 26 0.74 3.31 -10.60
C ARG A 26 1.41 2.10 -11.23
N LYS A 27 0.64 1.06 -11.48
CA LYS A 27 1.12 -0.21 -12.00
C LYS A 27 0.41 -0.57 -13.29
N GLN A 28 1.14 -1.20 -14.20
CA GLN A 28 0.62 -1.78 -15.44
C GLN A 28 1.38 -3.07 -15.75
N GLY A 29 0.78 -3.92 -16.58
CA GLY A 29 1.42 -5.16 -16.99
C GLY A 29 0.93 -6.38 -16.22
N GLY A 30 1.47 -7.53 -16.56
CA GLY A 30 1.02 -8.81 -16.00
C GLY A 30 -0.39 -9.21 -16.45
N GLY A 31 -0.93 -8.58 -17.50
CA GLY A 31 -2.29 -8.88 -18.01
C GLY A 31 -3.42 -8.30 -17.16
N LEU A 32 -3.11 -7.46 -16.16
CA LEU A 32 -4.10 -6.97 -15.19
C LEU A 32 -4.55 -5.53 -15.43
N GLY A 33 -4.00 -4.84 -16.44
CA GLY A 33 -4.32 -3.45 -16.72
C GLY A 33 -3.78 -2.46 -15.69
N GLU A 34 -4.24 -1.21 -15.78
CA GLU A 34 -3.83 -0.15 -14.86
C GLU A 34 -4.43 -0.37 -13.48
N ARG A 35 -3.59 -0.21 -12.46
CA ARG A 35 -4.00 -0.29 -11.06
C ARG A 35 -3.09 0.55 -10.19
N PHE A 36 -3.55 0.84 -8.99
CA PHE A 36 -2.83 1.68 -8.03
C PHE A 36 -2.68 0.95 -6.70
N ALA A 37 -1.62 1.26 -5.98
CA ALA A 37 -1.37 0.69 -4.67
C ALA A 37 -0.69 1.72 -3.77
N LEU A 38 -0.84 1.54 -2.45
CA LEU A 38 -0.08 2.30 -1.48
C LEU A 38 1.39 1.88 -1.51
N PRO A 39 2.33 2.82 -1.32
CA PRO A 39 3.73 2.46 -1.12
C PRO A 39 3.90 1.57 0.10
N GLY A 40 4.84 0.64 0.03
CA GLY A 40 5.14 -0.28 1.12
C GLY A 40 5.22 -1.72 0.65
N GLY A 41 5.37 -2.63 1.59
CA GLY A 41 5.49 -4.03 1.27
C GLY A 41 5.77 -4.91 2.48
N ALA A 42 6.22 -6.12 2.21
CA ALA A 42 6.37 -7.15 3.22
C ALA A 42 7.50 -6.84 4.21
N GLN A 43 7.21 -7.06 5.49
CA GLN A 43 8.20 -7.05 6.55
C GLN A 43 9.10 -8.27 6.40
N ASN A 44 10.41 -8.05 6.42
CA ASN A 44 11.38 -9.14 6.46
C ASN A 44 11.65 -9.55 7.91
N LEU A 45 12.06 -10.79 8.08
CA LEU A 45 12.48 -11.28 9.38
C LEU A 45 13.62 -10.40 9.93
N GLY A 46 13.48 -9.96 11.18
CA GLY A 46 14.46 -9.09 11.84
C GLY A 46 14.23 -7.60 11.64
N GLU A 47 13.31 -7.20 10.77
CA GLU A 47 12.91 -5.81 10.65
C GLU A 47 11.76 -5.47 11.59
N THR A 48 11.77 -4.26 12.17
CA THR A 48 10.54 -3.68 12.70
C THR A 48 9.63 -3.25 11.55
N LEU A 49 8.35 -3.00 11.83
CA LEU A 49 7.45 -2.45 10.81
C LEU A 49 7.95 -1.10 10.28
N ALA A 50 8.48 -0.25 11.15
CA ALA A 50 9.04 1.04 10.75
C ALA A 50 10.23 0.87 9.79
N GLN A 51 11.12 -0.07 10.08
CA GLN A 51 12.27 -0.37 9.21
C GLN A 51 11.81 -0.92 7.86
N ALA A 52 10.84 -1.84 7.85
CA ALA A 52 10.29 -2.40 6.63
C ALA A 52 9.67 -1.30 5.75
N LEU A 53 8.86 -0.43 6.35
CA LEU A 53 8.20 0.65 5.63
C LEU A 53 9.19 1.62 5.02
N ASN A 54 10.21 2.03 5.78
CA ASN A 54 11.24 2.92 5.26
C ASN A 54 12.08 2.30 4.15
N ARG A 55 12.43 1.01 4.27
CA ARG A 55 13.13 0.30 3.21
C ARG A 55 12.30 0.26 1.93
N GLU A 56 11.04 -0.14 2.03
CA GLU A 56 10.13 -0.22 0.88
C GLU A 56 9.91 1.16 0.23
N CYS A 57 9.74 2.21 1.03
CA CYS A 57 9.56 3.56 0.49
C CYS A 57 10.82 4.06 -0.22
N GLN A 58 12.01 3.81 0.31
CA GLN A 58 13.25 4.16 -0.39
C GLN A 58 13.37 3.42 -1.73
N GLU A 59 12.99 2.15 -1.75
CA GLU A 59 13.02 1.32 -2.95
C GLU A 59 12.01 1.80 -4.00
N GLU A 60 10.78 2.12 -3.58
CA GLU A 60 9.66 2.35 -4.49
C GLU A 60 9.43 3.81 -4.84
N ILE A 61 9.57 4.72 -3.88
CA ILE A 61 9.26 6.14 -4.08
C ILE A 61 10.47 7.06 -3.90
N GLY A 62 11.64 6.51 -3.61
CA GLY A 62 12.91 7.23 -3.62
C GLY A 62 13.15 8.13 -2.42
N THR A 63 12.46 7.92 -1.31
CA THR A 63 12.66 8.69 -0.06
C THR A 63 12.31 7.86 1.16
N ALA A 64 12.96 8.18 2.27
CA ALA A 64 12.49 7.76 3.58
C ALA A 64 11.20 8.51 3.94
N VAL A 65 10.44 7.97 4.86
CA VAL A 65 9.21 8.60 5.36
C VAL A 65 9.29 8.77 6.87
N ASP A 66 8.61 9.79 7.38
CA ASP A 66 8.39 9.95 8.81
C ASP A 66 7.02 9.37 9.16
N ILE A 67 7.00 8.41 10.08
CA ILE A 67 5.77 7.78 10.54
C ILE A 67 5.16 8.65 11.62
N VAL A 68 3.91 9.09 11.38
CA VAL A 68 3.17 9.92 12.32
C VAL A 68 2.40 9.05 13.31
N ARG A 69 1.64 8.08 12.80
CA ARG A 69 0.84 7.17 13.64
C ARG A 69 0.35 5.96 12.87
N LEU A 70 -0.04 4.93 13.60
CA LEU A 70 -0.79 3.81 13.06
C LEU A 70 -2.22 4.26 12.73
N LEU A 71 -2.68 3.97 11.53
CA LEU A 71 -4.06 4.25 11.12
C LEU A 71 -4.96 3.01 11.23
N HIS A 72 -4.59 1.96 10.53
CA HIS A 72 -5.44 0.78 10.39
C HIS A 72 -4.63 -0.50 10.30
N VAL A 73 -5.29 -1.60 10.69
CA VAL A 73 -4.83 -2.97 10.45
C VAL A 73 -5.98 -3.72 9.80
N ALA A 74 -5.68 -4.54 8.80
CA ALA A 74 -6.69 -5.30 8.07
C ALA A 74 -6.14 -6.61 7.55
N ASP A 75 -6.99 -7.61 7.44
CA ASP A 75 -6.67 -8.84 6.75
C ASP A 75 -6.97 -8.69 5.26
N TYR A 76 -6.06 -9.18 4.41
CA TYR A 76 -6.24 -9.16 2.96
C TYR A 76 -5.80 -10.50 2.38
N PHE A 77 -6.71 -11.15 1.65
CA PHE A 77 -6.43 -12.41 0.97
C PHE A 77 -6.15 -12.12 -0.50
N LYS A 78 -4.91 -11.79 -0.78
CA LYS A 78 -4.49 -11.33 -2.11
C LYS A 78 -4.42 -12.48 -3.09
N HIS A 79 -5.12 -12.35 -4.22
CA HIS A 79 -5.04 -13.31 -5.31
C HIS A 79 -3.65 -13.35 -5.91
N ARG A 80 -3.20 -14.58 -6.19
CA ARG A 80 -1.93 -14.86 -6.86
C ARG A 80 -2.19 -15.67 -8.10
N ASP A 81 -1.62 -15.23 -9.21
CA ASP A 81 -1.70 -15.91 -10.49
C ASP A 81 -0.71 -17.07 -10.52
N THR A 82 -1.04 -18.12 -9.80
CA THR A 82 -0.30 -19.38 -9.75
C THR A 82 -1.13 -20.48 -10.38
N ASP A 83 -0.50 -21.63 -10.68
CA ASP A 83 -1.19 -22.80 -11.24
C ASP A 83 -1.07 -23.96 -10.25
N PRO A 84 -2.17 -24.37 -9.58
CA PRO A 84 -3.49 -23.71 -9.57
C PRO A 84 -3.50 -22.33 -8.89
N PRO A 85 -4.50 -21.49 -9.16
CA PRO A 85 -4.61 -20.19 -8.51
C PRO A 85 -4.62 -20.29 -6.99
N SER A 86 -3.93 -19.36 -6.34
CA SER A 86 -3.78 -19.34 -4.90
C SER A 86 -4.04 -17.95 -4.32
N ARG A 87 -4.06 -17.86 -3.00
CA ARG A 87 -4.17 -16.59 -2.29
C ARG A 87 -3.12 -16.51 -1.20
N ARG A 88 -2.60 -15.31 -1.00
CA ARG A 88 -1.68 -15.01 0.10
C ARG A 88 -2.43 -14.23 1.18
N HIS A 89 -2.40 -14.73 2.40
CA HIS A 89 -2.93 -13.99 3.54
C HIS A 89 -1.91 -12.92 3.94
N LEU A 90 -2.31 -11.65 3.80
CA LEU A 90 -1.53 -10.49 4.24
C LEU A 90 -2.22 -9.85 5.44
N LEU A 91 -1.41 -9.43 6.41
CA LEU A 91 -1.85 -8.49 7.43
C LEU A 91 -1.37 -7.11 6.96
N GLU A 92 -2.29 -6.29 6.48
CA GLU A 92 -2.00 -4.94 6.00
C GLU A 92 -2.01 -3.99 7.18
N ILE A 93 -0.89 -3.28 7.37
CA ILE A 93 -0.70 -2.36 8.50
C ILE A 93 -0.42 -0.99 7.89
N LEU A 94 -1.38 -0.06 8.05
CA LEU A 94 -1.37 1.24 7.40
C LEU A 94 -0.93 2.32 8.38
N PHE A 95 0.12 3.06 8.01
CA PHE A 95 0.66 4.17 8.79
C PHE A 95 0.44 5.49 8.06
N GLN A 96 0.02 6.51 8.80
CA GLN A 96 0.08 7.88 8.33
C GLN A 96 1.55 8.31 8.32
N CYS A 97 2.02 8.76 7.15
CA CYS A 97 3.41 9.17 6.98
C CYS A 97 3.49 10.53 6.29
N THR A 98 4.66 11.16 6.45
CA THR A 98 5.03 12.37 5.71
C THR A 98 6.31 12.13 4.93
N VAL A 99 6.49 12.88 3.86
CA VAL A 99 7.73 12.95 3.06
C VAL A 99 8.35 14.33 3.22
N PRO A 100 9.65 14.50 2.89
CA PRO A 100 10.26 15.82 2.92
C PRO A 100 9.48 16.85 2.10
N ALA A 101 9.46 18.10 2.54
CA ALA A 101 8.68 19.17 1.89
C ALA A 101 9.09 19.38 0.43
N ASP A 102 10.36 19.14 0.09
CA ASP A 102 10.89 19.24 -1.27
C ASP A 102 10.76 17.97 -2.10
N TYR A 103 10.14 16.94 -1.55
CA TYR A 103 9.96 15.68 -2.27
C TYR A 103 9.09 15.86 -3.52
N THR A 104 9.59 15.37 -4.65
CA THR A 104 8.86 15.29 -5.91
C THR A 104 8.60 13.81 -6.23
N ALA A 105 7.37 13.48 -6.61
CA ALA A 105 6.99 12.11 -6.91
C ALA A 105 7.88 11.51 -7.99
N ARG A 106 8.52 10.38 -7.67
CA ARG A 106 9.43 9.66 -8.56
C ARG A 106 9.55 8.21 -8.13
N SER A 107 9.89 7.34 -9.07
CA SER A 107 10.27 5.96 -8.73
C SER A 107 11.62 5.94 -8.04
N GLY A 108 11.73 5.08 -7.04
CA GLY A 108 12.99 4.83 -6.35
C GLY A 108 13.91 3.90 -7.13
N TYR A 109 15.01 3.47 -6.50
CA TYR A 109 16.03 2.66 -7.16
C TYR A 109 15.60 1.20 -7.38
N ARG A 110 14.54 0.74 -6.72
CA ARG A 110 14.03 -0.63 -6.86
C ARG A 110 12.51 -0.63 -6.86
N PRO A 111 11.90 -0.17 -7.99
CA PRO A 111 10.44 -0.14 -8.08
C PRO A 111 9.80 -1.50 -7.87
N ASP A 112 8.57 -1.50 -7.37
CA ASP A 112 7.81 -2.72 -7.21
C ASP A 112 7.47 -3.34 -8.58
N LYS A 113 7.14 -4.62 -8.57
CA LYS A 113 6.79 -5.34 -9.80
C LYS A 113 5.62 -4.63 -10.49
N HIS A 114 5.78 -4.39 -11.80
CA HIS A 114 4.81 -3.68 -12.65
C HIS A 114 4.60 -2.20 -12.30
N GLN A 115 5.37 -1.65 -11.37
CA GLN A 115 5.34 -0.21 -11.10
C GLN A 115 5.87 0.56 -12.31
N VAL A 116 5.07 1.52 -12.80
CA VAL A 116 5.46 2.35 -13.95
C VAL A 116 5.59 3.81 -13.58
N GLU A 117 5.00 4.24 -12.46
CA GLU A 117 5.01 5.64 -12.05
C GLU A 117 4.65 5.78 -10.58
N VAL A 118 5.09 6.86 -9.96
CA VAL A 118 4.63 7.33 -8.64
C VAL A 118 3.86 8.62 -8.86
N VAL A 119 2.63 8.69 -8.37
CA VAL A 119 1.74 9.81 -8.66
C VAL A 119 1.10 10.37 -7.40
N TRP A 120 0.84 11.67 -7.40
CA TRP A 120 -0.07 12.31 -6.46
C TRP A 120 -1.48 12.27 -7.04
N MET A 121 -2.38 11.56 -6.38
CA MET A 121 -3.77 11.40 -6.80
C MET A 121 -4.68 12.19 -5.88
N ALA A 122 -5.62 12.97 -6.43
CA ALA A 122 -6.61 13.65 -5.59
C ALA A 122 -7.39 12.61 -4.77
N VAL A 123 -7.54 12.86 -3.48
CA VAL A 123 -8.21 11.92 -2.57
C VAL A 123 -9.65 11.64 -3.01
N ASP A 124 -10.34 12.65 -3.54
CA ASP A 124 -11.72 12.48 -4.01
C ASP A 124 -11.84 11.67 -5.32
N GLU A 125 -10.72 11.41 -6.01
CA GLU A 125 -10.69 10.54 -7.19
C GLU A 125 -10.55 9.05 -6.83
N LEU A 126 -10.20 8.71 -5.59
CA LEU A 126 -9.94 7.33 -5.19
C LEU A 126 -11.09 6.36 -5.51
N PRO A 127 -12.37 6.71 -5.33
CA PRO A 127 -13.45 5.79 -5.70
C PRO A 127 -13.55 5.49 -7.19
N ALA A 128 -12.96 6.33 -8.04
CA ALA A 128 -13.03 6.18 -9.50
C ALA A 128 -11.86 5.43 -10.11
N ILE A 129 -10.80 5.14 -9.33
CA ILE A 129 -9.61 4.44 -9.81
C ILE A 129 -9.60 2.98 -9.35
N ASN A 130 -8.79 2.18 -10.00
CA ASN A 130 -8.57 0.78 -9.61
C ASN A 130 -7.50 0.69 -8.51
N LEU A 131 -7.85 1.10 -7.30
CA LEU A 131 -6.99 0.96 -6.12
C LEU A 131 -7.09 -0.47 -5.59
N LEU A 132 -5.97 -1.07 -5.21
CA LEU A 132 -5.94 -2.41 -4.63
C LEU A 132 -5.36 -2.38 -3.21
N PRO A 133 -6.02 -3.01 -2.24
CA PRO A 133 -7.38 -3.59 -2.27
C PRO A 133 -8.45 -2.53 -2.53
N HIS A 134 -9.51 -2.92 -3.24
CA HIS A 134 -10.55 -1.97 -3.67
C HIS A 134 -11.23 -1.24 -2.52
N SER A 135 -11.48 -1.93 -1.42
CA SER A 135 -12.18 -1.36 -0.28
C SER A 135 -11.38 -0.30 0.49
N LEU A 136 -10.07 -0.18 0.22
CA LEU A 136 -9.23 0.84 0.87
C LEU A 136 -9.72 2.26 0.62
N SER A 137 -10.29 2.55 -0.55
CA SER A 137 -10.71 3.90 -0.89
C SER A 137 -11.68 4.51 0.13
N ALA A 138 -12.47 3.69 0.81
CA ALA A 138 -13.40 4.13 1.83
C ALA A 138 -12.71 4.64 3.11
N TYR A 139 -11.44 4.28 3.33
CA TYR A 139 -10.69 4.56 4.56
C TYR A 139 -9.58 5.58 4.39
N LEU A 140 -9.30 6.03 3.17
CA LEU A 140 -8.18 6.93 2.88
C LEU A 140 -8.61 8.38 2.70
N GLY A 141 -9.91 8.69 2.85
CA GLY A 141 -10.43 10.04 2.77
C GLY A 141 -10.26 10.84 4.06
N GLY A 142 -10.69 12.10 4.04
CA GLY A 142 -10.52 13.04 5.15
C GLY A 142 -11.19 12.65 6.47
N ASN A 143 -12.10 11.69 6.46
CA ASN A 143 -12.82 11.20 7.65
C ASN A 143 -12.28 9.86 8.17
N SER A 144 -11.12 9.43 7.70
CA SER A 144 -10.55 8.14 8.09
C SER A 144 -10.28 8.01 9.60
N GLY A 145 -10.08 9.14 10.30
CA GLY A 145 -9.88 9.14 11.75
C GLY A 145 -11.09 8.68 12.57
N ALA A 146 -12.29 8.63 11.98
CA ALA A 146 -13.49 8.15 12.63
C ALA A 146 -13.69 6.63 12.50
N ALA A 147 -12.93 5.97 11.63
CA ALA A 147 -13.01 4.54 11.40
C ALA A 147 -12.32 3.75 12.51
N ALA A 148 -12.71 2.50 12.70
CA ALA A 148 -12.02 1.58 13.60
C ALA A 148 -10.57 1.36 13.17
N VAL A 149 -9.69 1.00 14.11
CA VAL A 149 -8.31 0.65 13.77
C VAL A 149 -8.29 -0.66 12.98
N TYR A 150 -9.00 -1.68 13.45
CA TYR A 150 -9.11 -2.94 12.71
C TYR A 150 -10.28 -2.86 11.73
N LEU A 151 -10.00 -3.06 10.45
CA LEU A 151 -10.98 -2.94 9.37
C LEU A 151 -11.60 -4.29 8.97
N GLY A 152 -11.15 -5.39 9.55
CA GLY A 152 -11.58 -6.71 9.13
C GLY A 152 -10.91 -7.13 7.83
N GLU A 153 -11.65 -7.82 6.97
CA GLU A 153 -11.16 -8.27 5.67
C GLU A 153 -11.35 -7.18 4.62
N LEU A 154 -10.28 -6.90 3.87
CA LEU A 154 -10.32 -6.01 2.71
C LEU A 154 -10.59 -6.82 1.43
N GLU A 155 -11.34 -6.20 0.53
CA GLU A 155 -11.68 -6.78 -0.78
C GLU A 155 -11.15 -5.93 -1.92
#